data_2abddb32709a5902390fd37597e50c9d
#
_entry.id   2abddb32709a5902390fd37597e50c9d
#
_cell.length_a   1.000
_cell.length_b   1.000
_cell.length_c   1.000
_cell.angle_alpha   90.00
_cell.angle_beta   90.00
_cell.angle_gamma   90.00
#
_symmetry.space_group_name_H-M   'P 1'
#
loop_
_entity.id
_entity.type
_entity.pdbx_description
1 polymer ?
#
loop_
_entity_poly.entity_id
_entity_poly.type
_entity_poly.pdbx_seq_one_letter_code
_entity_poly.pdbx_strand_id
1 'polypeptide(L)'
;MRTWLHPGLVAAFASLWFCQSPLHASAGRYLNASCIGEARTERAGPLVGVAWLEKNLKNPDLLILDASSSQAHKAGHIPGAVPVDFFSYGAREASVADMEKRMQSWGVSPGKRILVYDQGGSYLATRVYYDLYACGFPLEDLHLLDGGLSRWKAGSGAVTKETTPPPTPGRFRVTNRKEEVRVQLPEFLTATGDLKSHALVEALDASWHFGDLAPFGRAGHIPFGILLPSSEFFRPDNSFKSLEEIRRMLDYMGIQPEQQIYTYCGGGVAASVPFFALKFLLQFPKVKLFEGSELEWLRDPRSLPFWTYDAPFLLRDSVWLQGWGGGMLRRFGLAQVSILDVRPAEAFKAGHVPFAVSLPADRIKSHLKQPEKLAELLGQAGVHPSHEAVVVSGAGITEASALAFWMLGQAGHSRTSILADSMESWTKLGYLLEKDEADGSKPPAPKPAPSPRVHRTIPASVNQAMGLYPKVFIASGDSLPTKVTEGKLVHLPYRSLLWPDGTPKPAKDIWKLLVKAGVPRFGELLCISEEPGEAAANYFLLKLMGFPDVKVILN
;
A
#
# COMPACT_ATOMS: atom_id res chain seq x y z
N MET A 1 -27.67 4.35 -10.47
CA MET A 1 -27.56 3.72 -11.79
C MET A 1 -26.76 2.43 -11.58
N ARG A 2 -27.40 1.28 -11.79
CA ARG A 2 -26.84 -0.05 -11.56
C ARG A 2 -25.95 -0.41 -12.75
N THR A 3 -24.64 -0.45 -12.56
CA THR A 3 -23.71 -1.01 -13.55
C THR A 3 -23.47 -2.47 -13.24
N TRP A 4 -23.96 -3.32 -14.13
CA TRP A 4 -23.72 -4.76 -14.13
C TRP A 4 -22.24 -5.04 -14.42
N LEU A 5 -21.55 -5.69 -13.49
CA LEU A 5 -20.24 -6.26 -13.76
C LEU A 5 -20.40 -7.49 -14.69
N HIS A 6 -19.73 -7.49 -15.81
CA HIS A 6 -19.73 -8.62 -16.74
C HIS A 6 -19.16 -9.87 -16.04
N PRO A 7 -19.79 -11.07 -16.15
CA PRO A 7 -19.35 -12.29 -15.47
C PRO A 7 -17.91 -12.72 -15.78
N GLY A 8 -17.38 -12.33 -16.92
CA GLY A 8 -16.02 -12.69 -17.36
C GLY A 8 -14.89 -11.99 -16.60
N LEU A 9 -15.12 -10.80 -16.05
CA LEU A 9 -14.11 -10.07 -15.26
C LEU A 9 -14.03 -10.58 -13.81
N VAL A 10 -15.15 -11.04 -13.27
CA VAL A 10 -15.21 -11.64 -11.93
C VAL A 10 -14.44 -12.97 -11.88
N ALA A 11 -14.46 -13.75 -12.98
CA ALA A 11 -13.70 -15.00 -13.06
C ALA A 11 -12.19 -14.79 -13.11
N ALA A 12 -11.69 -13.73 -13.78
CA ALA A 12 -10.27 -13.42 -13.86
C ALA A 12 -9.70 -12.97 -12.50
N PHE A 13 -10.50 -12.26 -11.68
CA PHE A 13 -10.07 -11.83 -10.35
C PHE A 13 -10.28 -12.91 -9.26
N ALA A 14 -11.19 -13.87 -9.45
CA ALA A 14 -11.36 -14.97 -8.51
C ALA A 14 -10.15 -15.93 -8.50
N SER A 15 -9.45 -16.08 -9.64
CA SER A 15 -8.20 -16.88 -9.72
C SER A 15 -6.99 -16.23 -9.05
N LEU A 16 -7.02 -14.92 -8.78
CA LEU A 16 -5.96 -14.15 -8.13
C LEU A 16 -5.85 -14.41 -6.60
N TRP A 17 -6.82 -15.08 -6.01
CA TRP A 17 -6.90 -15.32 -4.56
C TRP A 17 -6.18 -16.58 -4.07
N PHE A 18 -5.62 -17.40 -4.96
CA PHE A 18 -5.06 -18.70 -4.61
C PHE A 18 -3.61 -18.69 -4.09
N CYS A 19 -2.93 -17.54 -4.03
CA CYS A 19 -1.52 -17.48 -3.65
C CYS A 19 -1.20 -16.48 -2.53
N GLN A 20 -1.84 -16.61 -1.36
CA GLN A 20 -1.22 -16.15 -0.12
C GLN A 20 -0.67 -17.36 0.64
N SER A 21 0.40 -17.94 0.12
CA SER A 21 1.29 -18.76 0.95
C SER A 21 2.11 -17.82 1.84
N PRO A 22 2.40 -18.19 3.11
CA PRO A 22 3.20 -17.34 3.98
C PRO A 22 4.56 -17.07 3.32
N LEU A 23 4.94 -15.81 3.25
CA LEU A 23 6.25 -15.35 2.83
C LEU A 23 7.33 -16.07 3.67
N HIS A 24 8.05 -16.99 3.07
CA HIS A 24 9.30 -17.48 3.61
C HIS A 24 10.32 -16.36 3.40
N ALA A 25 10.61 -15.61 4.44
CA ALA A 25 11.73 -14.70 4.44
C ALA A 25 13.02 -15.55 4.46
N SER A 26 13.66 -15.68 3.30
CA SER A 26 15.06 -16.04 3.26
C SER A 26 15.84 -14.84 3.79
N ALA A 27 16.51 -14.99 4.93
CA ALA A 27 17.47 -14.01 5.44
C ALA A 27 18.61 -13.90 4.41
N GLY A 28 18.44 -12.99 3.44
CA GLY A 28 19.49 -12.60 2.52
C GLY A 28 20.60 -11.95 3.33
N ARG A 29 21.79 -12.58 3.34
CA ARG A 29 23.01 -12.00 3.90
C ARG A 29 23.29 -10.70 3.15
N TYR A 30 22.99 -9.58 3.77
CA TYR A 30 23.47 -8.28 3.31
C TYR A 30 24.98 -8.29 3.44
N LEU A 31 25.68 -8.28 2.31
CA LEU A 31 27.12 -8.10 2.28
C LEU A 31 27.43 -6.77 2.99
N ASN A 32 28.20 -6.88 4.06
CA ASN A 32 28.76 -5.75 4.79
C ASN A 32 29.50 -4.82 3.82
N ALA A 33 28.99 -3.61 3.65
CA ALA A 33 29.62 -2.54 2.87
C ALA A 33 30.83 -1.90 3.61
N SER A 34 31.59 -2.68 4.40
CA SER A 34 32.73 -2.19 5.16
C SER A 34 34.10 -2.59 4.62
N CYS A 35 34.20 -3.10 3.39
CA CYS A 35 35.49 -3.38 2.76
C CYS A 35 35.50 -2.90 1.31
N ILE A 36 35.57 -1.59 1.08
CA ILE A 36 36.12 -1.03 -0.16
C ILE A 36 37.13 0.03 0.26
N GLY A 37 38.35 -0.45 0.48
CA GLY A 37 39.54 0.40 0.56
C GLY A 37 39.97 0.85 -0.83
N GLU A 38 40.28 2.12 -0.92
CA GLU A 38 41.25 2.83 -1.74
C GLU A 38 41.28 2.64 -3.26
N ALA A 39 41.21 3.80 -3.94
CA ALA A 39 41.52 4.06 -5.36
C ALA A 39 40.41 3.75 -6.36
N ARG A 40 39.21 4.32 -6.20
CA ARG A 40 38.38 4.75 -7.32
C ARG A 40 38.45 6.26 -7.41
N THR A 41 38.91 6.78 -8.56
CA THR A 41 38.69 8.19 -8.95
C THR A 41 37.27 8.58 -8.54
N GLU A 42 37.12 9.65 -7.74
CA GLU A 42 35.85 10.13 -7.17
C GLU A 42 34.86 10.51 -8.28
N ARG A 43 34.23 9.52 -8.89
CA ARG A 43 33.03 9.78 -9.69
C ARG A 43 31.89 10.04 -8.73
N ALA A 44 31.28 11.23 -8.86
CA ALA A 44 30.12 11.56 -8.06
C ALA A 44 28.99 10.57 -8.31
N GLY A 45 28.26 10.19 -7.25
CA GLY A 45 27.08 9.33 -7.37
C GLY A 45 25.89 10.03 -8.04
N PRO A 46 24.77 9.34 -8.19
CA PRO A 46 23.54 9.90 -8.77
C PRO A 46 22.95 11.06 -7.94
N LEU A 47 23.17 11.07 -6.63
CA LEU A 47 22.76 12.13 -5.71
C LEU A 47 23.98 12.89 -5.20
N VAL A 48 23.99 14.21 -5.38
CA VAL A 48 25.12 15.09 -4.97
C VAL A 48 24.64 16.19 -4.04
N GLY A 49 25.49 16.58 -3.11
CA GLY A 49 25.19 17.64 -2.15
C GLY A 49 25.65 19.02 -2.61
N VAL A 50 25.32 20.04 -1.79
CA VAL A 50 25.68 21.45 -2.00
C VAL A 50 27.18 21.64 -2.20
N ALA A 51 28.03 21.02 -1.38
CA ALA A 51 29.49 21.14 -1.49
C ALA A 51 30.05 20.63 -2.83
N TRP A 52 29.42 19.60 -3.42
CA TRP A 52 29.80 19.15 -4.75
C TRP A 52 29.47 20.21 -5.81
N LEU A 53 28.28 20.82 -5.73
CA LEU A 53 27.87 21.85 -6.67
C LEU A 53 28.77 23.10 -6.56
N GLU A 54 29.11 23.54 -5.34
CA GLU A 54 30.02 24.67 -5.13
C GLU A 54 31.37 24.49 -5.87
N LYS A 55 31.94 23.28 -5.77
CA LYS A 55 33.19 22.94 -6.48
C LYS A 55 33.05 22.89 -7.99
N ASN A 56 31.86 22.56 -8.49
CA ASN A 56 31.62 22.33 -9.91
C ASN A 56 30.87 23.48 -10.62
N LEU A 57 30.37 24.47 -9.88
CA LEU A 57 29.51 25.54 -10.42
C LEU A 57 30.14 26.30 -11.62
N LYS A 58 31.45 26.43 -11.63
CA LYS A 58 32.19 27.09 -12.70
C LYS A 58 32.73 26.15 -13.78
N ASN A 59 32.40 24.86 -13.71
CA ASN A 59 32.83 23.89 -14.70
C ASN A 59 32.05 24.10 -16.01
N PRO A 60 32.72 24.40 -17.14
CA PRO A 60 32.05 24.66 -18.44
C PRO A 60 31.32 23.41 -18.97
N ASP A 61 31.65 22.22 -18.49
CA ASP A 61 31.02 20.98 -18.89
C ASP A 61 29.81 20.61 -18.02
N LEU A 62 29.53 21.38 -16.95
CA LEU A 62 28.34 21.19 -16.13
C LEU A 62 27.15 21.95 -16.72
N LEU A 63 26.11 21.25 -17.08
CA LEU A 63 24.79 21.77 -17.42
C LEU A 63 23.86 21.64 -16.23
N ILE A 64 23.35 22.75 -15.73
CA ILE A 64 22.43 22.78 -14.59
C ILE A 64 21.01 22.98 -15.13
N LEU A 65 20.11 22.04 -14.83
CA LEU A 65 18.70 22.05 -15.23
C LEU A 65 17.80 22.33 -14.03
N ASP A 66 17.00 23.38 -14.11
CA ASP A 66 15.97 23.70 -13.11
C ASP A 66 14.63 23.14 -13.56
N ALA A 67 14.18 22.07 -12.90
CA ALA A 67 12.93 21.39 -13.17
C ALA A 67 11.70 22.09 -12.56
N SER A 68 11.91 23.17 -11.82
CA SER A 68 10.82 23.95 -11.22
C SER A 68 9.93 24.61 -12.28
N SER A 69 8.75 25.09 -11.87
CA SER A 69 7.92 25.91 -12.77
C SER A 69 8.63 27.19 -13.20
N SER A 70 8.27 27.72 -14.37
CA SER A 70 8.79 29.00 -14.87
C SER A 70 8.64 30.14 -13.85
N GLN A 71 7.55 30.15 -13.07
CA GLN A 71 7.33 31.14 -12.02
C GLN A 71 8.35 30.99 -10.87
N ALA A 72 8.59 29.75 -10.41
CA ALA A 72 9.54 29.48 -9.35
C ALA A 72 10.98 29.79 -9.77
N HIS A 73 11.36 29.43 -11.00
CA HIS A 73 12.66 29.78 -11.58
C HIS A 73 12.90 31.29 -11.59
N LYS A 74 11.94 32.09 -12.08
CA LYS A 74 12.00 33.57 -12.10
C LYS A 74 12.07 34.19 -10.71
N ALA A 75 11.50 33.55 -9.71
CA ALA A 75 11.56 34.00 -8.31
C ALA A 75 12.96 33.85 -7.71
N GLY A 76 13.79 32.95 -8.25
CA GLY A 76 15.18 32.74 -7.88
C GLY A 76 15.67 31.35 -8.20
N HIS A 77 16.84 31.28 -8.83
CA HIS A 77 17.45 30.03 -9.30
C HIS A 77 18.96 30.04 -9.12
N ILE A 78 19.61 28.89 -9.26
CA ILE A 78 21.08 28.74 -9.23
C ILE A 78 21.66 29.45 -10.47
N PRO A 79 22.69 30.31 -10.33
CA PRO A 79 23.27 31.01 -11.49
C PRO A 79 23.66 30.06 -12.61
N GLY A 80 23.27 30.42 -13.85
CA GLY A 80 23.51 29.62 -15.04
C GLY A 80 22.57 28.42 -15.23
N ALA A 81 21.61 28.19 -14.35
CA ALA A 81 20.63 27.12 -14.53
C ALA A 81 19.68 27.40 -15.70
N VAL A 82 19.44 26.39 -16.50
CA VAL A 82 18.50 26.40 -17.61
C VAL A 82 17.13 25.96 -17.13
N PRO A 83 16.05 26.75 -17.32
CA PRO A 83 14.71 26.35 -16.95
C PRO A 83 14.20 25.22 -17.87
N VAL A 84 13.79 24.12 -17.26
CA VAL A 84 13.18 23.00 -17.98
C VAL A 84 11.66 23.14 -18.00
N ASP A 85 11.08 23.69 -16.95
CA ASP A 85 9.63 23.79 -16.72
C ASP A 85 8.89 22.51 -17.08
N PHE A 86 8.96 21.53 -16.18
CA PHE A 86 8.31 20.25 -16.37
C PHE A 86 6.84 20.38 -16.81
N PHE A 87 6.11 21.35 -16.26
CA PHE A 87 4.69 21.56 -16.60
C PHE A 87 4.46 21.98 -18.07
N SER A 88 5.49 22.44 -18.77
CA SER A 88 5.39 22.81 -20.18
C SER A 88 5.20 21.61 -21.12
N TYR A 89 5.64 20.41 -20.72
CA TYR A 89 5.47 19.19 -21.52
C TYR A 89 4.60 18.12 -20.84
N GLY A 90 4.30 18.32 -19.56
CA GLY A 90 3.29 17.56 -18.83
C GLY A 90 3.67 16.13 -18.46
N ALA A 91 2.73 15.47 -17.77
CA ALA A 91 2.87 14.12 -17.25
C ALA A 91 2.58 13.01 -18.30
N ARG A 92 2.52 13.35 -19.58
CA ARG A 92 2.25 12.35 -20.61
C ARG A 92 3.54 11.77 -21.14
N GLU A 93 3.47 10.52 -21.55
CA GLU A 93 4.53 9.88 -22.30
C GLU A 93 4.80 10.68 -23.59
N ALA A 94 5.94 11.35 -23.65
CA ALA A 94 6.37 12.04 -24.84
C ALA A 94 6.98 11.04 -25.84
N SER A 95 6.81 11.31 -27.14
CA SER A 95 7.50 10.53 -28.16
C SER A 95 9.02 10.68 -28.02
N VAL A 96 9.77 9.67 -28.48
CA VAL A 96 11.25 9.74 -28.50
C VAL A 96 11.73 10.99 -29.21
N ALA A 97 11.14 11.33 -30.35
CA ALA A 97 11.49 12.51 -31.13
C ALA A 97 11.23 13.82 -30.37
N ASP A 98 10.11 13.91 -29.64
CA ASP A 98 9.78 15.08 -28.83
C ASP A 98 10.75 15.23 -27.67
N MET A 99 11.10 14.13 -27.00
CA MET A 99 12.06 14.15 -25.90
C MET A 99 13.46 14.52 -26.38
N GLU A 100 13.91 13.97 -27.51
CA GLU A 100 15.19 14.36 -28.11
C GLU A 100 15.24 15.85 -28.39
N LYS A 101 14.20 16.40 -29.05
CA LYS A 101 14.11 17.83 -29.37
C LYS A 101 14.13 18.70 -28.09
N ARG A 102 13.43 18.28 -27.04
CA ARG A 102 13.43 18.99 -25.74
C ARG A 102 14.81 18.99 -25.11
N MET A 103 15.44 17.82 -25.00
CA MET A 103 16.79 17.69 -24.44
C MET A 103 17.80 18.54 -25.19
N GLN A 104 17.70 18.58 -26.52
CA GLN A 104 18.53 19.48 -27.34
C GLN A 104 18.24 20.95 -27.03
N SER A 105 16.98 21.34 -26.84
CA SER A 105 16.64 22.73 -26.49
C SER A 105 17.17 23.14 -25.11
N TRP A 106 17.37 22.18 -24.19
CA TRP A 106 18.01 22.41 -22.89
C TRP A 106 19.54 22.46 -22.97
N GLY A 107 20.14 22.23 -24.12
CA GLY A 107 21.58 22.20 -24.30
C GLY A 107 22.25 20.85 -24.05
N VAL A 108 21.46 19.78 -23.88
CA VAL A 108 21.99 18.42 -23.57
C VAL A 108 22.85 17.94 -24.76
N SER A 109 24.09 17.56 -24.46
CA SER A 109 25.08 17.11 -25.46
C SER A 109 25.95 15.99 -24.91
N PRO A 110 26.49 15.11 -25.74
CA PRO A 110 27.49 14.13 -25.32
C PRO A 110 28.68 14.81 -24.63
N GLY A 111 29.18 14.24 -23.55
CA GLY A 111 30.32 14.75 -22.78
C GLY A 111 29.98 15.87 -21.78
N LYS A 112 28.73 16.33 -21.72
CA LYS A 112 28.27 17.20 -20.64
C LYS A 112 27.88 16.37 -19.40
N ARG A 113 28.19 16.91 -18.23
CA ARG A 113 27.57 16.47 -16.97
C ARG A 113 26.28 17.24 -16.75
N ILE A 114 25.24 16.56 -16.30
CA ILE A 114 23.95 17.19 -16.02
C ILE A 114 23.68 17.14 -14.51
N LEU A 115 23.35 18.28 -13.94
CA LEU A 115 22.76 18.40 -12.61
C LEU A 115 21.31 18.83 -12.74
N VAL A 116 20.39 18.03 -12.23
CA VAL A 116 18.97 18.39 -12.17
C VAL A 116 18.61 18.79 -10.74
N TYR A 117 17.83 19.84 -10.59
CA TYR A 117 17.28 20.25 -9.30
C TYR A 117 15.88 20.84 -9.45
N ASP A 118 15.17 20.96 -8.33
CA ASP A 118 13.92 21.71 -8.16
C ASP A 118 13.97 22.53 -6.86
N GLN A 119 12.82 22.93 -6.33
CA GLN A 119 12.77 23.69 -5.08
C GLN A 119 13.21 22.89 -3.84
N GLY A 120 13.25 21.56 -3.93
CA GLY A 120 13.57 20.61 -2.88
C GLY A 120 12.32 19.95 -2.29
N GLY A 121 12.43 18.66 -1.93
CA GLY A 121 11.34 17.86 -1.38
C GLY A 121 10.20 17.61 -2.38
N SER A 122 10.47 17.74 -3.67
CA SER A 122 9.50 17.63 -4.76
C SER A 122 9.87 16.46 -5.70
N TYR A 123 9.01 16.18 -6.63
CA TYR A 123 9.16 15.10 -7.63
C TYR A 123 9.56 15.60 -9.03
N LEU A 124 9.72 16.91 -9.21
CA LEU A 124 9.97 17.46 -10.55
C LEU A 124 11.38 17.13 -11.05
N ALA A 125 12.37 17.32 -10.18
CA ALA A 125 13.76 17.02 -10.52
C ALA A 125 13.99 15.53 -10.74
N THR A 126 13.40 14.66 -9.92
CA THR A 126 13.49 13.20 -10.10
C THR A 126 12.80 12.75 -11.39
N ARG A 127 11.73 13.42 -11.82
CA ARG A 127 11.06 13.10 -13.08
C ARG A 127 11.92 13.51 -14.28
N VAL A 128 12.50 14.70 -14.31
CA VAL A 128 13.43 15.13 -15.38
C VAL A 128 14.66 14.22 -15.41
N TYR A 129 15.17 13.84 -14.23
CA TYR A 129 16.26 12.87 -14.11
C TYR A 129 15.89 11.52 -14.76
N TYR A 130 14.69 11.00 -14.42
CA TYR A 130 14.18 9.77 -15.03
C TYR A 130 14.07 9.88 -16.54
N ASP A 131 13.53 10.98 -17.08
CA ASP A 131 13.35 11.18 -18.51
C ASP A 131 14.69 11.17 -19.25
N LEU A 132 15.72 11.85 -18.71
CA LEU A 132 17.09 11.82 -19.24
C LEU A 132 17.68 10.40 -19.24
N TYR A 133 17.56 9.71 -18.11
CA TYR A 133 18.07 8.34 -17.96
C TYR A 133 17.36 7.35 -18.88
N ALA A 134 16.02 7.40 -18.93
CA ALA A 134 15.21 6.53 -19.78
C ALA A 134 15.48 6.76 -21.27
N CYS A 135 15.83 7.99 -21.66
CA CYS A 135 16.25 8.33 -23.02
C CYS A 135 17.72 7.99 -23.33
N GLY A 136 18.40 7.32 -22.41
CA GLY A 136 19.75 6.78 -22.64
C GLY A 136 20.90 7.74 -22.28
N PHE A 137 20.63 8.83 -21.54
CA PHE A 137 21.74 9.67 -21.06
C PHE A 137 22.63 8.87 -20.08
N PRO A 138 23.97 8.98 -20.15
CA PRO A 138 24.89 8.23 -19.30
C PRO A 138 24.67 8.51 -17.81
N LEU A 139 24.55 7.43 -17.01
CA LEU A 139 24.26 7.55 -15.58
C LEU A 139 25.40 8.20 -14.80
N GLU A 140 26.63 7.96 -15.21
CA GLU A 140 27.84 8.51 -14.61
C GLU A 140 27.98 10.04 -14.74
N ASP A 141 27.26 10.63 -15.69
CA ASP A 141 27.25 12.06 -15.96
C ASP A 141 25.92 12.73 -15.59
N LEU A 142 25.03 12.00 -14.90
CA LEU A 142 23.69 12.47 -14.52
C LEU A 142 23.55 12.52 -13.00
N HIS A 143 23.28 13.71 -12.48
CA HIS A 143 23.24 13.98 -11.05
C HIS A 143 21.94 14.69 -10.65
N LEU A 144 21.48 14.42 -9.42
CA LEU A 144 20.38 15.11 -8.74
C LEU A 144 20.93 15.89 -7.54
N LEU A 145 20.53 17.15 -7.38
CA LEU A 145 20.92 17.95 -6.22
C LEU A 145 20.07 17.59 -5.01
N ASP A 146 20.68 17.01 -4.00
CA ASP A 146 20.02 16.63 -2.75
C ASP A 146 19.45 17.84 -2.00
N GLY A 147 18.13 17.85 -1.80
CA GLY A 147 17.41 18.95 -1.17
C GLY A 147 17.21 20.19 -2.05
N GLY A 148 17.63 20.14 -3.33
CA GLY A 148 17.35 21.15 -4.32
C GLY A 148 17.76 22.58 -3.94
N LEU A 149 17.01 23.56 -4.46
CA LEU A 149 17.26 24.98 -4.22
C LEU A 149 17.16 25.37 -2.73
N SER A 150 16.31 24.70 -1.96
CA SER A 150 16.14 25.02 -0.54
C SER A 150 17.43 24.75 0.25
N ARG A 151 18.08 23.60 0.03
CA ARG A 151 19.36 23.29 0.68
C ARG A 151 20.52 24.10 0.13
N TRP A 152 20.50 24.42 -1.17
CA TRP A 152 21.47 25.34 -1.77
C TRP A 152 21.45 26.69 -1.07
N LYS A 153 20.25 27.28 -0.87
CA LYS A 153 20.08 28.55 -0.12
C LYS A 153 20.51 28.44 1.35
N ALA A 154 20.17 27.36 2.02
CA ALA A 154 20.55 27.13 3.40
C ALA A 154 22.08 27.02 3.57
N GLY A 155 22.80 26.52 2.57
CA GLY A 155 24.25 26.48 2.49
C GLY A 155 24.90 27.80 2.04
N SER A 156 24.13 28.89 1.97
CA SER A 156 24.59 30.21 1.48
C SER A 156 25.00 30.24 -0.01
N GLY A 157 24.49 29.30 -0.81
CA GLY A 157 24.69 29.25 -2.24
C GLY A 157 24.09 30.48 -2.94
N ALA A 158 24.79 31.02 -3.94
CA ALA A 158 24.32 32.17 -4.70
C ALA A 158 23.02 31.88 -5.44
N VAL A 159 22.09 32.82 -5.42
CA VAL A 159 20.82 32.77 -6.13
C VAL A 159 20.67 34.03 -6.97
N THR A 160 20.23 33.89 -8.21
CA THR A 160 19.96 35.01 -9.10
C THR A 160 18.50 35.01 -9.58
N LYS A 161 18.02 36.18 -10.01
CA LYS A 161 16.75 36.37 -10.73
C LYS A 161 16.99 36.82 -12.19
N GLU A 162 18.24 36.92 -12.56
CA GLU A 162 18.61 37.29 -13.92
C GLU A 162 18.18 36.22 -14.90
N THR A 163 17.65 36.66 -16.06
CA THR A 163 17.22 35.71 -17.09
C THR A 163 18.44 34.98 -17.65
N THR A 164 18.46 33.66 -17.50
CA THR A 164 19.47 32.82 -18.15
C THR A 164 19.23 32.86 -19.66
N PRO A 165 20.21 33.25 -20.47
CA PRO A 165 20.08 33.18 -21.92
C PRO A 165 19.76 31.75 -22.36
N PRO A 166 18.95 31.57 -23.43
CA PRO A 166 18.72 30.23 -23.96
C PRO A 166 20.06 29.57 -24.29
N PRO A 167 20.27 28.31 -23.88
CA PRO A 167 21.51 27.62 -24.16
C PRO A 167 21.63 27.37 -25.68
N THR A 168 22.84 27.25 -26.18
CA THR A 168 23.06 26.71 -27.52
C THR A 168 22.41 25.32 -27.61
N PRO A 169 21.59 25.05 -28.65
CA PRO A 169 20.97 23.75 -28.79
C PRO A 169 21.97 22.61 -28.70
N GLY A 170 21.66 21.61 -27.88
CA GLY A 170 22.50 20.45 -27.69
C GLY A 170 22.48 19.50 -28.89
N ARG A 171 23.34 18.48 -28.81
CA ARG A 171 23.51 17.48 -29.89
C ARG A 171 23.20 16.06 -29.43
N PHE A 172 22.60 15.90 -28.25
CA PHE A 172 22.24 14.59 -27.73
C PHE A 172 21.22 13.92 -28.67
N ARG A 173 21.41 12.62 -28.94
CA ARG A 173 20.49 11.79 -29.71
C ARG A 173 19.98 10.64 -28.85
N VAL A 174 18.68 10.39 -28.90
CA VAL A 174 18.06 9.24 -28.26
C VAL A 174 18.22 8.04 -29.19
N THR A 175 19.30 7.29 -29.02
CA THR A 175 19.60 6.12 -29.86
C THR A 175 19.00 4.83 -29.28
N ASN A 176 18.79 4.78 -27.98
CA ASN A 176 18.23 3.61 -27.28
C ASN A 176 17.43 4.07 -26.07
N ARG A 177 16.11 3.98 -26.14
CA ARG A 177 15.23 4.18 -24.99
C ARG A 177 15.27 2.94 -24.10
N LYS A 178 15.48 3.13 -22.80
CA LYS A 178 15.60 2.04 -21.83
C LYS A 178 14.22 1.48 -21.48
N GLU A 179 13.72 0.54 -22.28
CA GLU A 179 12.43 -0.11 -22.02
C GLU A 179 12.44 -0.98 -20.73
N GLU A 180 13.62 -1.42 -20.30
CA GLU A 180 13.80 -2.21 -19.08
C GLU A 180 13.46 -1.46 -17.77
N VAL A 181 13.32 -0.14 -17.81
CA VAL A 181 12.91 0.67 -16.65
C VAL A 181 11.47 1.18 -16.76
N ARG A 182 10.76 0.76 -17.77
CA ARG A 182 9.39 1.16 -18.08
C ARG A 182 8.46 -0.03 -18.00
N VAL A 183 7.23 0.20 -17.59
CA VAL A 183 6.18 -0.83 -17.63
C VAL A 183 4.94 -0.27 -18.31
N GLN A 184 4.29 -1.08 -19.12
CA GLN A 184 3.03 -0.77 -19.80
C GLN A 184 1.85 -1.41 -19.07
N LEU A 185 0.64 -0.89 -19.27
CA LEU A 185 -0.56 -1.35 -18.58
C LEU A 185 -0.77 -2.88 -18.62
N PRO A 186 -0.57 -3.61 -19.73
CA PRO A 186 -0.77 -5.07 -19.75
C PRO A 186 0.17 -5.81 -18.79
N GLU A 187 1.44 -5.45 -18.72
CA GLU A 187 2.42 -6.02 -17.79
C GLU A 187 2.07 -5.63 -16.35
N PHE A 188 1.75 -4.35 -16.10
CA PHE A 188 1.36 -3.86 -14.80
C PHE A 188 0.08 -4.54 -14.28
N LEU A 189 -0.92 -4.74 -15.16
CA LEU A 189 -2.14 -5.44 -14.80
C LEU A 189 -1.89 -6.91 -14.42
N THR A 190 -0.98 -7.59 -15.12
CA THR A 190 -0.59 -8.96 -14.77
C THR A 190 0.03 -9.02 -13.38
N ALA A 191 0.81 -8.03 -12.98
CA ALA A 191 1.45 -7.96 -11.68
C ALA A 191 0.45 -7.84 -10.51
N THR A 192 -0.74 -7.26 -10.74
CA THR A 192 -1.80 -7.26 -9.69
C THR A 192 -2.25 -8.66 -9.30
N GLY A 193 -1.94 -9.66 -10.11
CA GLY A 193 -2.26 -11.07 -9.88
C GLY A 193 -1.15 -11.90 -9.22
N ASP A 194 0.05 -11.33 -9.05
CA ASP A 194 1.20 -12.04 -8.48
C ASP A 194 1.98 -11.12 -7.52
N LEU A 195 1.37 -10.85 -6.37
CA LEU A 195 1.96 -9.99 -5.34
C LEU A 195 3.16 -10.62 -4.62
N LYS A 196 3.38 -11.92 -4.80
CA LYS A 196 4.56 -12.58 -4.26
C LYS A 196 5.83 -12.15 -5.00
N SER A 197 5.74 -12.06 -6.32
CA SER A 197 6.88 -11.70 -7.18
C SER A 197 6.93 -10.21 -7.50
N HIS A 198 5.85 -9.45 -7.20
CA HIS A 198 5.71 -8.05 -7.56
C HIS A 198 5.33 -7.17 -6.37
N ALA A 199 5.79 -5.91 -6.39
CA ALA A 199 5.34 -4.87 -5.48
C ALA A 199 4.89 -3.64 -6.28
N LEU A 200 3.69 -3.13 -5.99
CA LEU A 200 3.09 -1.98 -6.67
C LEU A 200 3.18 -0.78 -5.72
N VAL A 201 4.15 0.09 -5.92
CA VAL A 201 4.43 1.22 -5.01
C VAL A 201 3.73 2.48 -5.49
N GLU A 202 2.76 2.93 -4.73
CA GLU A 202 2.02 4.17 -4.98
C GLU A 202 2.69 5.37 -4.33
N ALA A 203 2.99 6.38 -5.13
CA ALA A 203 3.69 7.58 -4.68
C ALA A 203 2.79 8.79 -4.40
N LEU A 204 1.46 8.62 -4.49
CA LEU A 204 0.48 9.66 -4.14
C LEU A 204 0.29 9.78 -2.63
N ASP A 205 -0.26 10.91 -2.20
CA ASP A 205 -0.59 11.13 -0.80
C ASP A 205 -1.83 10.33 -0.36
N ALA A 206 -1.94 10.08 0.93
CA ALA A 206 -3.06 9.34 1.52
C ALA A 206 -4.44 9.93 1.20
N SER A 207 -4.54 11.25 0.98
CA SER A 207 -5.79 11.90 0.55
C SER A 207 -6.29 11.44 -0.82
N TRP A 208 -5.37 11.05 -1.72
CA TRP A 208 -5.70 10.46 -3.02
C TRP A 208 -6.03 8.99 -2.85
N HIS A 209 -5.13 8.26 -2.21
CA HIS A 209 -5.22 6.83 -1.99
C HIS A 209 -6.55 6.40 -1.33
N PHE A 210 -6.94 7.07 -0.25
CA PHE A 210 -8.20 6.79 0.46
C PHE A 210 -9.43 7.50 -0.14
N GLY A 211 -9.26 8.23 -1.25
CA GLY A 211 -10.36 8.79 -2.02
C GLY A 211 -10.96 10.08 -1.47
N ASP A 212 -10.22 10.88 -0.73
CA ASP A 212 -10.63 12.25 -0.35
C ASP A 212 -10.52 13.20 -1.55
N LEU A 213 -9.50 12.99 -2.38
CA LEU A 213 -9.31 13.67 -3.66
C LEU A 213 -9.52 12.67 -4.81
N ALA A 214 -10.23 13.09 -5.84
CA ALA A 214 -10.53 12.27 -7.02
C ALA A 214 -10.33 13.06 -8.34
N PRO A 215 -9.14 13.59 -8.60
CA PRO A 215 -8.93 14.49 -9.73
C PRO A 215 -9.06 13.80 -11.08
N PHE A 216 -8.96 12.48 -11.13
CA PHE A 216 -9.10 11.66 -12.34
C PHE A 216 -10.50 11.06 -12.52
N GLY A 217 -11.49 11.49 -11.73
CA GLY A 217 -12.90 11.14 -11.86
C GLY A 217 -13.38 9.96 -11.00
N ARG A 218 -12.48 9.12 -10.48
CA ARG A 218 -12.79 8.06 -9.51
C ARG A 218 -11.91 8.20 -8.28
N ALA A 219 -12.50 7.98 -7.11
CA ALA A 219 -11.82 8.04 -5.83
C ALA A 219 -11.12 6.72 -5.51
N GLY A 220 -9.90 6.78 -4.97
CA GLY A 220 -9.17 5.61 -4.51
C GLY A 220 -7.85 5.36 -5.23
N HIS A 221 -7.41 4.11 -5.26
CA HIS A 221 -6.12 3.65 -5.78
C HIS A 221 -6.25 2.33 -6.57
N ILE A 222 -5.22 1.99 -7.31
CA ILE A 222 -5.13 0.70 -8.02
C ILE A 222 -5.07 -0.44 -6.98
N PRO A 223 -5.85 -1.53 -7.15
CA PRO A 223 -5.85 -2.66 -6.23
C PRO A 223 -4.44 -3.16 -5.88
N PHE A 224 -4.22 -3.44 -4.59
CA PHE A 224 -2.93 -3.88 -4.04
C PHE A 224 -1.79 -2.87 -4.14
N GLY A 225 -2.08 -1.62 -4.47
CA GLY A 225 -1.11 -0.53 -4.39
C GLY A 225 -0.64 -0.31 -2.95
N ILE A 226 0.67 -0.33 -2.75
CA ILE A 226 1.30 -0.08 -1.45
C ILE A 226 1.49 1.43 -1.31
N LEU A 227 0.73 2.06 -0.44
CA LEU A 227 0.83 3.50 -0.19
C LEU A 227 2.20 3.86 0.40
N LEU A 228 3.02 4.51 -0.39
CA LEU A 228 4.32 5.04 0.02
C LEU A 228 4.53 6.40 -0.67
N PRO A 229 3.93 7.46 -0.14
CA PRO A 229 3.98 8.80 -0.72
C PRO A 229 5.38 9.26 -1.05
N SER A 230 5.53 9.99 -2.15
CA SER A 230 6.83 10.57 -2.54
C SER A 230 7.44 11.44 -1.45
N SER A 231 6.62 12.16 -0.68
CA SER A 231 7.02 12.99 0.46
C SER A 231 7.71 12.20 1.58
N GLU A 232 7.38 10.91 1.74
CA GLU A 232 8.00 10.05 2.77
C GLU A 232 9.48 9.73 2.51
N PHE A 233 9.98 10.00 1.32
CA PHE A 233 11.40 9.80 0.98
C PHE A 233 12.30 10.96 1.42
N PHE A 234 11.73 12.07 1.86
CA PHE A 234 12.46 13.27 2.23
C PHE A 234 12.45 13.51 3.74
N ARG A 235 13.49 14.21 4.20
CA ARG A 235 13.59 14.77 5.55
C ARG A 235 12.97 16.19 5.57
N PRO A 236 12.76 16.78 6.75
CA PRO A 236 12.23 18.14 6.87
C PRO A 236 13.07 19.22 6.18
N ASP A 237 14.37 18.98 5.96
CA ASP A 237 15.28 19.85 5.20
C ASP A 237 15.25 19.61 3.69
N ASN A 238 14.28 18.81 3.21
CA ASN A 238 14.10 18.39 1.84
C ASN A 238 15.18 17.44 1.27
N SER A 239 16.17 17.02 2.06
CA SER A 239 17.12 15.99 1.63
C SER A 239 16.47 14.62 1.60
N PHE A 240 16.98 13.71 0.78
CA PHE A 240 16.57 12.32 0.87
C PHE A 240 16.89 11.74 2.26
N LYS A 241 16.02 10.89 2.75
CA LYS A 241 16.29 10.05 3.92
C LYS A 241 17.52 9.17 3.64
N SER A 242 18.21 8.73 4.69
CA SER A 242 19.34 7.80 4.55
C SER A 242 18.88 6.46 3.95
N LEU A 243 19.82 5.71 3.39
CA LEU A 243 19.55 4.39 2.84
C LEU A 243 18.92 3.44 3.88
N GLU A 244 19.36 3.58 5.15
CA GLU A 244 18.82 2.80 6.26
C GLU A 244 17.36 3.17 6.56
N GLU A 245 17.04 4.47 6.62
CA GLU A 245 15.66 4.94 6.83
C GLU A 245 14.73 4.48 5.69
N ILE A 246 15.20 4.57 4.43
CA ILE A 246 14.42 4.10 3.28
C ILE A 246 14.21 2.58 3.33
N ARG A 247 15.26 1.79 3.61
CA ARG A 247 15.14 0.33 3.77
C ARG A 247 14.14 -0.04 4.86
N ARG A 248 14.20 0.63 6.01
CA ARG A 248 13.26 0.41 7.12
C ARG A 248 11.81 0.66 6.69
N MET A 249 11.54 1.70 5.89
CA MET A 249 10.19 1.94 5.35
C MET A 249 9.75 0.81 4.42
N LEU A 250 10.62 0.33 3.54
CA LEU A 250 10.32 -0.76 2.60
C LEU A 250 10.07 -2.07 3.35
N ASP A 251 10.93 -2.41 4.31
CA ASP A 251 10.81 -3.62 5.14
C ASP A 251 9.48 -3.60 5.91
N TYR A 252 9.11 -2.44 6.48
CA TYR A 252 7.84 -2.26 7.17
C TYR A 252 6.63 -2.48 6.25
N MET A 253 6.72 -2.03 5.01
CA MET A 253 5.67 -2.22 4.00
C MET A 253 5.73 -3.58 3.29
N GLY A 254 6.70 -4.43 3.63
CA GLY A 254 6.87 -5.77 3.06
C GLY A 254 7.44 -5.78 1.63
N ILE A 255 8.09 -4.70 1.21
CA ILE A 255 8.70 -4.59 -0.12
C ILE A 255 10.11 -5.18 -0.08
N GLN A 256 10.36 -6.19 -0.91
CA GLN A 256 11.63 -6.92 -0.94
C GLN A 256 12.43 -6.63 -2.22
N PRO A 257 13.78 -6.60 -2.14
CA PRO A 257 14.64 -6.27 -3.29
C PRO A 257 14.58 -7.30 -4.43
N GLU A 258 14.14 -8.54 -4.16
CA GLU A 258 14.01 -9.61 -5.14
C GLU A 258 12.76 -9.47 -6.02
N GLN A 259 11.75 -8.74 -5.54
CA GLN A 259 10.51 -8.51 -6.28
C GLN A 259 10.75 -7.63 -7.51
N GLN A 260 9.93 -7.80 -8.53
CA GLN A 260 9.77 -6.79 -9.56
C GLN A 260 8.95 -5.64 -8.98
N ILE A 261 9.55 -4.46 -8.85
CA ILE A 261 8.89 -3.30 -8.25
C ILE A 261 8.43 -2.36 -9.35
N TYR A 262 7.14 -2.01 -9.30
CA TYR A 262 6.54 -1.00 -10.16
C TYR A 262 6.16 0.21 -9.33
N THR A 263 6.72 1.36 -9.66
CA THR A 263 6.32 2.63 -9.04
C THR A 263 5.27 3.32 -9.90
N TYR A 264 4.22 3.84 -9.29
CA TYR A 264 3.16 4.56 -9.99
C TYR A 264 2.61 5.73 -9.14
N CYS A 265 1.84 6.60 -9.77
CA CYS A 265 1.11 7.70 -9.11
C CYS A 265 -0.13 8.07 -9.92
N GLY A 266 -0.48 9.34 -10.06
CA GLY A 266 -1.56 9.79 -10.93
C GLY A 266 -1.21 9.73 -12.43
N GLY A 267 -0.02 10.19 -12.80
CA GLY A 267 0.44 10.26 -14.20
C GLY A 267 1.96 10.12 -14.33
N GLY A 268 2.60 9.30 -13.50
CA GLY A 268 4.00 8.91 -13.60
C GLY A 268 5.02 9.94 -13.11
N VAL A 269 4.59 11.07 -12.51
CA VAL A 269 5.52 12.13 -12.07
C VAL A 269 6.05 11.84 -10.67
N ALA A 270 5.19 11.81 -9.65
CA ALA A 270 5.59 11.55 -8.27
C ALA A 270 6.24 10.16 -8.10
N ALA A 271 5.85 9.19 -8.94
CA ALA A 271 6.42 7.85 -9.00
C ALA A 271 7.94 7.82 -9.27
N SER A 272 8.48 8.91 -9.82
CA SER A 272 9.93 9.02 -10.07
C SER A 272 10.76 9.15 -8.80
N VAL A 273 10.17 9.60 -7.67
CA VAL A 273 10.88 9.68 -6.38
C VAL A 273 11.18 8.29 -5.83
N PRO A 274 10.18 7.41 -5.57
CA PRO A 274 10.49 6.04 -5.16
C PRO A 274 11.31 5.30 -6.23
N PHE A 275 11.08 5.51 -7.52
CA PHE A 275 11.94 4.95 -8.57
C PHE A 275 13.39 5.34 -8.38
N PHE A 276 13.70 6.64 -8.20
CA PHE A 276 15.05 7.14 -7.98
C PHE A 276 15.69 6.51 -6.74
N ALA A 277 14.98 6.51 -5.62
CA ALA A 277 15.47 5.94 -4.37
C ALA A 277 15.77 4.44 -4.47
N LEU A 278 14.85 3.68 -5.06
CA LEU A 278 15.01 2.22 -5.18
C LEU A 278 16.07 1.85 -6.22
N LYS A 279 16.02 2.46 -7.42
CA LYS A 279 16.90 2.10 -8.53
C LYS A 279 18.33 2.60 -8.34
N PHE A 280 18.50 3.85 -7.91
CA PHE A 280 19.81 4.48 -7.90
C PHE A 280 20.45 4.59 -6.51
N LEU A 281 19.67 4.82 -5.45
CA LEU A 281 20.23 4.91 -4.12
C LEU A 281 20.38 3.52 -3.49
N LEU A 282 19.34 2.70 -3.50
CA LEU A 282 19.36 1.33 -2.96
C LEU A 282 19.88 0.28 -3.95
N GLN A 283 19.99 0.63 -5.23
CA GLN A 283 20.47 -0.25 -6.30
C GLN A 283 19.65 -1.55 -6.46
N PHE A 284 18.34 -1.47 -6.27
CA PHE A 284 17.46 -2.62 -6.48
C PHE A 284 17.49 -3.01 -7.96
N PRO A 285 17.61 -4.32 -8.28
CA PRO A 285 17.83 -4.76 -9.66
C PRO A 285 16.60 -4.57 -10.55
N LYS A 286 15.41 -4.77 -10.00
CA LYS A 286 14.16 -4.87 -10.76
C LYS A 286 13.19 -3.75 -10.38
N VAL A 287 13.43 -2.54 -10.88
CA VAL A 287 12.55 -1.39 -10.66
C VAL A 287 12.14 -0.80 -11.99
N LYS A 288 10.84 -0.64 -12.21
CA LYS A 288 10.25 0.02 -13.38
C LYS A 288 9.26 1.09 -12.93
N LEU A 289 9.06 2.09 -13.77
CA LEU A 289 8.07 3.14 -13.56
C LEU A 289 6.90 2.96 -14.53
N PHE A 290 5.69 2.96 -14.01
CA PHE A 290 4.46 2.97 -14.79
C PHE A 290 4.07 4.41 -15.12
N GLU A 291 4.43 4.88 -16.32
CA GLU A 291 4.20 6.27 -16.73
C GLU A 291 2.72 6.60 -16.89
N GLY A 292 1.93 5.66 -17.40
CA GLY A 292 0.48 5.83 -17.55
C GLY A 292 -0.26 5.93 -16.22
N SER A 293 0.23 5.23 -15.19
CA SER A 293 -0.26 5.31 -13.81
C SER A 293 -1.79 5.20 -13.70
N GLU A 294 -2.42 5.88 -12.72
CA GLU A 294 -3.87 5.89 -12.55
C GLU A 294 -4.63 6.47 -13.74
N LEU A 295 -4.05 7.45 -14.43
CA LEU A 295 -4.69 8.05 -15.61
C LEU A 295 -4.95 7.03 -16.72
N GLU A 296 -3.99 6.15 -17.00
CA GLU A 296 -4.17 5.08 -17.98
C GLU A 296 -5.09 3.98 -17.45
N TRP A 297 -4.90 3.58 -16.18
CA TRP A 297 -5.76 2.59 -15.52
C TRP A 297 -7.24 2.98 -15.54
N LEU A 298 -7.56 4.23 -15.20
CA LEU A 298 -8.93 4.73 -15.13
C LEU A 298 -9.58 4.96 -16.51
N ARG A 299 -8.78 5.12 -17.56
CA ARG A 299 -9.25 5.27 -18.94
C ARG A 299 -9.43 3.94 -19.67
N ASP A 300 -9.01 2.83 -19.05
CA ASP A 300 -9.20 1.52 -19.68
C ASP A 300 -10.68 1.22 -19.87
N PRO A 301 -11.10 0.84 -21.10
CA PRO A 301 -12.52 0.61 -21.42
C PRO A 301 -13.16 -0.55 -20.64
N ARG A 302 -12.35 -1.41 -20.03
CA ARG A 302 -12.82 -2.51 -19.17
C ARG A 302 -13.29 -2.04 -17.80
N SER A 303 -13.20 -0.76 -17.47
CA SER A 303 -13.56 -0.20 -16.15
C SER A 303 -12.86 -0.94 -15.01
N LEU A 304 -11.54 -1.01 -15.07
CA LEU A 304 -10.71 -1.74 -14.10
C LEU A 304 -11.06 -1.36 -12.65
N PRO A 305 -10.96 -2.31 -11.69
CA PRO A 305 -11.30 -2.06 -10.29
C PRO A 305 -10.41 -0.96 -9.69
N PHE A 306 -10.99 -0.22 -8.74
CA PHE A 306 -10.30 0.87 -8.06
C PHE A 306 -10.82 0.93 -6.62
N TRP A 307 -9.93 0.87 -5.64
CA TRP A 307 -10.25 0.68 -4.23
C TRP A 307 -10.07 1.94 -3.43
N THR A 308 -10.82 2.06 -2.34
CA THR A 308 -10.61 3.11 -1.34
C THR A 308 -10.04 2.59 -0.03
N TYR A 309 -10.31 1.32 0.31
CA TYR A 309 -9.62 0.61 1.40
C TYR A 309 -8.47 -0.19 0.81
N ASP A 310 -7.39 -0.37 1.56
CA ASP A 310 -6.26 -1.22 1.16
C ASP A 310 -6.65 -2.72 1.10
N ALA A 311 -7.51 -3.14 2.01
CA ALA A 311 -7.92 -4.53 2.12
C ALA A 311 -9.45 -4.71 2.08
N PRO A 312 -10.17 -4.25 1.02
CA PRO A 312 -11.63 -4.34 0.94
C PRO A 312 -12.14 -5.77 0.97
N PHE A 313 -11.30 -6.74 0.62
CA PHE A 313 -11.59 -8.17 0.66
C PHE A 313 -11.76 -8.73 2.07
N LEU A 314 -11.43 -7.99 3.13
CA LEU A 314 -11.75 -8.33 4.51
C LEU A 314 -13.23 -8.12 4.83
N LEU A 315 -13.95 -7.44 3.94
CA LEU A 315 -15.39 -7.25 4.01
C LEU A 315 -16.09 -8.01 2.88
N ARG A 316 -17.23 -8.64 3.20
CA ARG A 316 -18.12 -9.25 2.23
C ARG A 316 -19.51 -8.67 2.37
N ASP A 317 -20.18 -8.49 1.26
CA ASP A 317 -21.60 -8.14 1.25
C ASP A 317 -22.49 -9.39 1.08
N SER A 318 -23.79 -9.20 1.26
CA SER A 318 -24.79 -10.27 1.16
C SER A 318 -24.85 -10.87 -0.25
N VAL A 319 -24.64 -10.06 -1.30
CA VAL A 319 -24.67 -10.53 -2.69
C VAL A 319 -23.49 -11.47 -2.95
N TRP A 320 -22.31 -11.08 -2.50
CA TRP A 320 -21.12 -11.92 -2.60
C TRP A 320 -21.29 -13.23 -1.82
N LEU A 321 -21.77 -13.15 -0.56
CA LEU A 321 -21.92 -14.33 0.29
C LEU A 321 -22.97 -15.30 -0.27
N GLN A 322 -24.09 -14.79 -0.77
CA GLN A 322 -25.11 -15.61 -1.43
C GLN A 322 -24.58 -16.28 -2.71
N GLY A 323 -23.77 -15.55 -3.49
CA GLY A 323 -23.19 -16.07 -4.72
C GLY A 323 -22.14 -17.16 -4.48
N TRP A 324 -21.21 -16.94 -3.56
CA TRP A 324 -20.06 -17.84 -3.34
C TRP A 324 -20.27 -18.87 -2.22
N GLY A 325 -21.08 -18.56 -1.23
CA GLY A 325 -21.42 -19.45 -0.09
C GLY A 325 -22.76 -20.15 -0.20
N GLY A 326 -23.57 -19.79 -1.18
CA GLY A 326 -24.94 -20.27 -1.31
C GLY A 326 -25.10 -21.68 -1.87
N GLY A 327 -26.35 -22.17 -1.83
CA GLY A 327 -26.71 -23.57 -2.12
C GLY A 327 -26.36 -24.05 -3.53
N MET A 328 -26.30 -23.15 -4.52
CA MET A 328 -25.98 -23.54 -5.89
C MET A 328 -24.53 -24.07 -5.98
N LEU A 329 -23.54 -23.30 -5.52
CA LEU A 329 -22.14 -23.74 -5.55
C LEU A 329 -21.89 -24.94 -4.61
N ARG A 330 -22.58 -25.00 -3.45
CA ARG A 330 -22.48 -26.14 -2.53
C ARG A 330 -23.01 -27.43 -3.16
N ARG A 331 -24.10 -27.36 -3.92
CA ARG A 331 -24.68 -28.53 -4.62
C ARG A 331 -23.69 -29.14 -5.63
N PHE A 332 -22.84 -28.31 -6.25
CA PHE A 332 -21.80 -28.76 -7.16
C PHE A 332 -20.44 -29.03 -6.47
N GLY A 333 -20.35 -28.91 -5.14
CA GLY A 333 -19.09 -29.09 -4.42
C GLY A 333 -18.05 -27.99 -4.67
N LEU A 334 -18.47 -26.84 -5.19
CA LEU A 334 -17.58 -25.73 -5.61
C LEU A 334 -17.48 -24.61 -4.57
N ALA A 335 -18.35 -24.62 -3.55
CA ALA A 335 -18.31 -23.59 -2.51
C ALA A 335 -17.06 -23.74 -1.64
N GLN A 336 -16.23 -22.69 -1.63
CA GLN A 336 -15.03 -22.62 -0.78
C GLN A 336 -15.21 -21.56 0.33
N VAL A 337 -16.39 -21.54 0.94
CA VAL A 337 -16.79 -20.59 1.98
C VAL A 337 -17.35 -21.34 3.18
N SER A 338 -16.80 -21.10 4.34
CA SER A 338 -17.36 -21.48 5.66
C SER A 338 -18.02 -20.26 6.28
N ILE A 339 -19.28 -20.36 6.68
CA ILE A 339 -20.05 -19.24 7.26
C ILE A 339 -20.12 -19.45 8.76
N LEU A 340 -19.59 -18.51 9.54
CA LEU A 340 -19.51 -18.60 10.99
C LEU A 340 -20.38 -17.53 11.64
N ASP A 341 -21.50 -17.91 12.21
CA ASP A 341 -22.40 -17.00 12.93
C ASP A 341 -22.00 -16.92 14.41
N VAL A 342 -21.60 -15.73 14.84
CA VAL A 342 -21.09 -15.48 16.21
C VAL A 342 -22.13 -14.86 17.15
N ARG A 343 -23.39 -14.75 16.69
CA ARG A 343 -24.50 -14.27 17.50
C ARG A 343 -24.86 -15.25 18.62
N PRO A 344 -25.60 -14.79 19.67
CA PRO A 344 -26.17 -15.69 20.67
C PRO A 344 -26.97 -16.84 20.04
N ALA A 345 -26.91 -18.02 20.64
CA ALA A 345 -27.54 -19.22 20.10
C ALA A 345 -29.05 -19.05 19.81
N GLU A 346 -29.76 -18.29 20.63
CA GLU A 346 -31.19 -18.02 20.41
C GLU A 346 -31.45 -17.14 19.18
N ALA A 347 -30.57 -16.16 18.92
CA ALA A 347 -30.65 -15.33 17.70
C ALA A 347 -30.35 -16.15 16.44
N PHE A 348 -29.41 -17.09 16.53
CA PHE A 348 -29.13 -18.04 15.45
C PHE A 348 -30.34 -18.90 15.13
N LYS A 349 -30.96 -19.55 16.15
CA LYS A 349 -32.15 -20.40 16.01
C LYS A 349 -33.36 -19.65 15.41
N ALA A 350 -33.53 -18.38 15.79
CA ALA A 350 -34.61 -17.54 15.28
C ALA A 350 -34.50 -17.27 13.77
N GLY A 351 -33.26 -17.31 13.21
CA GLY A 351 -33.00 -17.18 11.79
C GLY A 351 -31.53 -16.86 11.51
N HIS A 352 -30.92 -17.63 10.63
CA HIS A 352 -29.52 -17.50 10.24
C HIS A 352 -29.30 -17.60 8.73
N VAL A 353 -28.17 -17.13 8.25
CA VAL A 353 -27.77 -17.28 6.85
C VAL A 353 -27.66 -18.78 6.52
N PRO A 354 -28.21 -19.25 5.39
CA PRO A 354 -28.14 -20.65 5.02
C PRO A 354 -26.71 -21.21 5.08
N PHE A 355 -26.59 -22.43 5.61
CA PHE A 355 -25.32 -23.15 5.81
C PHE A 355 -24.39 -22.52 6.84
N ALA A 356 -24.80 -21.51 7.60
CA ALA A 356 -24.02 -20.98 8.69
C ALA A 356 -23.90 -21.99 9.84
N VAL A 357 -22.74 -21.99 10.50
CA VAL A 357 -22.54 -22.75 11.74
C VAL A 357 -22.53 -21.79 12.92
N SER A 358 -23.21 -22.17 14.01
CA SER A 358 -23.29 -21.36 15.23
C SER A 358 -22.03 -21.52 16.08
N LEU A 359 -21.32 -20.43 16.30
CA LEU A 359 -20.23 -20.34 17.28
C LEU A 359 -20.32 -19.00 18.04
N PRO A 360 -21.18 -18.93 19.07
CA PRO A 360 -21.36 -17.70 19.83
C PRO A 360 -20.05 -17.11 20.37
N ALA A 361 -19.95 -15.78 20.38
CA ALA A 361 -18.73 -15.06 20.78
C ALA A 361 -18.22 -15.45 22.19
N ASP A 362 -19.10 -15.81 23.13
CA ASP A 362 -18.69 -16.23 24.46
C ASP A 362 -17.89 -17.54 24.45
N ARG A 363 -18.22 -18.46 23.54
CA ARG A 363 -17.41 -19.67 23.32
C ARG A 363 -16.05 -19.35 22.76
N ILE A 364 -15.92 -18.32 21.92
CA ILE A 364 -14.65 -17.83 21.43
C ILE A 364 -13.85 -17.17 22.54
N LYS A 365 -14.50 -16.31 23.35
CA LYS A 365 -13.89 -15.63 24.51
C LYS A 365 -13.29 -16.62 25.50
N SER A 366 -13.94 -17.75 25.77
CA SER A 366 -13.43 -18.76 26.68
C SER A 366 -12.13 -19.45 26.25
N HIS A 367 -11.72 -19.26 24.98
CA HIS A 367 -10.52 -19.88 24.40
C HIS A 367 -9.44 -18.86 24.00
N LEU A 368 -9.53 -17.59 24.43
CA LEU A 368 -8.59 -16.51 24.06
C LEU A 368 -7.12 -16.86 24.30
N LYS A 369 -6.82 -17.61 25.35
CA LYS A 369 -5.46 -18.03 25.72
C LYS A 369 -5.11 -19.47 25.24
N GLN A 370 -5.97 -20.09 24.43
CA GLN A 370 -5.85 -21.49 24.02
C GLN A 370 -6.18 -21.66 22.52
N PRO A 371 -5.34 -21.13 21.62
CA PRO A 371 -5.62 -21.15 20.17
C PRO A 371 -5.75 -22.58 19.60
N GLU A 372 -5.07 -23.58 20.19
CA GLU A 372 -5.22 -24.98 19.77
C GLU A 372 -6.64 -25.50 20.00
N LYS A 373 -7.23 -25.20 21.17
CA LYS A 373 -8.62 -25.59 21.47
C LYS A 373 -9.61 -24.84 20.58
N LEU A 374 -9.31 -23.59 20.23
CA LEU A 374 -10.14 -22.86 19.27
C LEU A 374 -10.08 -23.53 17.89
N ALA A 375 -8.91 -23.94 17.43
CA ALA A 375 -8.77 -24.65 16.16
C ALA A 375 -9.56 -25.96 16.13
N GLU A 376 -9.57 -26.72 17.23
CA GLU A 376 -10.42 -27.91 17.38
C GLU A 376 -11.92 -27.55 17.32
N LEU A 377 -12.33 -26.50 18.04
CA LEU A 377 -13.71 -26.01 18.04
C LEU A 377 -14.17 -25.59 16.66
N LEU A 378 -13.34 -24.88 15.90
CA LEU A 378 -13.62 -24.49 14.52
C LEU A 378 -13.73 -25.71 13.60
N GLY A 379 -12.84 -26.70 13.75
CA GLY A 379 -12.91 -27.96 13.01
C GLY A 379 -14.19 -28.74 13.29
N GLN A 380 -14.59 -28.84 14.58
CA GLN A 380 -15.86 -29.46 15.01
C GLN A 380 -17.08 -28.72 14.44
N ALA A 381 -17.01 -27.40 14.35
CA ALA A 381 -18.04 -26.57 13.72
C ALA A 381 -18.07 -26.68 12.18
N GLY A 382 -17.14 -27.42 11.56
CA GLY A 382 -17.10 -27.61 10.12
C GLY A 382 -16.41 -26.47 9.34
N VAL A 383 -15.66 -25.59 10.01
CA VAL A 383 -14.84 -24.57 9.34
C VAL A 383 -13.67 -25.25 8.65
N HIS A 384 -13.64 -25.19 7.31
CA HIS A 384 -12.61 -25.85 6.52
C HIS A 384 -11.35 -24.95 6.39
N PRO A 385 -10.14 -25.45 6.66
CA PRO A 385 -8.92 -24.62 6.71
C PRO A 385 -8.54 -23.96 5.37
N SER A 386 -8.98 -24.52 4.24
CA SER A 386 -8.73 -23.95 2.91
C SER A 386 -9.86 -23.04 2.40
N HIS A 387 -11.00 -22.99 3.11
CA HIS A 387 -12.10 -22.11 2.73
C HIS A 387 -11.88 -20.70 3.26
N GLU A 388 -12.57 -19.73 2.68
CA GLU A 388 -12.72 -18.43 3.33
C GLU A 388 -13.74 -18.56 4.49
N ALA A 389 -13.34 -18.17 5.70
CA ALA A 389 -14.23 -18.09 6.84
C ALA A 389 -14.89 -16.70 6.86
N VAL A 390 -16.20 -16.65 6.59
CA VAL A 390 -16.97 -15.41 6.66
C VAL A 390 -17.67 -15.34 8.01
N VAL A 391 -17.32 -14.36 8.82
CA VAL A 391 -17.91 -14.13 10.14
C VAL A 391 -19.17 -13.29 10.02
N VAL A 392 -20.28 -13.78 10.59
CA VAL A 392 -21.60 -13.14 10.59
C VAL A 392 -21.98 -12.75 12.01
N SER A 393 -22.23 -11.45 12.24
CA SER A 393 -22.67 -10.92 13.55
C SER A 393 -24.08 -10.33 13.52
N GLY A 394 -24.68 -10.24 12.35
CA GLY A 394 -26.01 -9.68 12.16
C GLY A 394 -26.07 -8.16 12.07
N ALA A 395 -24.96 -7.46 12.33
CA ALA A 395 -24.88 -5.98 12.31
C ALA A 395 -23.50 -5.48 11.88
N GLY A 396 -22.91 -6.09 10.84
CA GLY A 396 -21.60 -5.67 10.30
C GLY A 396 -20.45 -5.92 11.29
N ILE A 397 -19.62 -4.91 11.52
CA ILE A 397 -18.49 -4.99 12.44
C ILE A 397 -18.98 -4.75 13.87
N THR A 398 -18.89 -5.78 14.68
CA THR A 398 -19.17 -5.77 16.12
C THR A 398 -17.96 -6.30 16.87
N GLU A 399 -17.94 -6.14 18.18
CA GLU A 399 -16.92 -6.74 19.06
C GLU A 399 -16.84 -8.25 18.86
N ALA A 400 -17.98 -8.91 18.68
CA ALA A 400 -18.08 -10.34 18.45
C ALA A 400 -17.47 -10.77 17.12
N SER A 401 -17.82 -10.09 16.00
CA SER A 401 -17.28 -10.43 14.69
C SER A 401 -15.79 -10.11 14.57
N ALA A 402 -15.35 -8.99 15.14
CA ALA A 402 -13.94 -8.59 15.13
C ALA A 402 -13.08 -9.54 15.98
N LEU A 403 -13.58 -9.95 17.15
CA LEU A 403 -12.91 -10.93 18.01
C LEU A 403 -12.77 -12.28 17.31
N ALA A 404 -13.83 -12.75 16.65
CA ALA A 404 -13.79 -13.99 15.88
C ALA A 404 -12.81 -13.90 14.71
N PHE A 405 -12.82 -12.79 13.98
CA PHE A 405 -11.86 -12.52 12.91
C PHE A 405 -10.41 -12.61 13.41
N TRP A 406 -10.10 -11.92 14.51
CA TRP A 406 -8.75 -11.94 15.08
C TRP A 406 -8.36 -13.34 15.56
N MET A 407 -9.26 -14.03 16.27
CA MET A 407 -9.00 -15.37 16.80
C MET A 407 -8.83 -16.42 15.70
N LEU A 408 -9.59 -16.35 14.61
CA LEU A 408 -9.37 -17.17 13.41
C LEU A 408 -7.94 -17.02 12.89
N GLY A 409 -7.44 -15.78 12.82
CA GLY A 409 -6.05 -15.50 12.46
C GLY A 409 -5.05 -16.10 13.44
N GLN A 410 -5.31 -16.02 14.76
CA GLN A 410 -4.46 -16.65 15.79
C GLN A 410 -4.47 -18.20 15.69
N ALA A 411 -5.58 -18.78 15.27
CA ALA A 411 -5.69 -20.22 14.99
C ALA A 411 -5.04 -20.64 13.63
N GLY A 412 -4.41 -19.70 12.92
CA GLY A 412 -3.72 -19.96 11.64
C GLY A 412 -4.64 -19.97 10.41
N HIS A 413 -5.89 -19.50 10.54
CA HIS A 413 -6.80 -19.39 9.40
C HIS A 413 -6.46 -18.13 8.60
N SER A 414 -5.95 -18.31 7.39
CA SER A 414 -5.37 -17.23 6.59
C SER A 414 -6.40 -16.45 5.75
N ARG A 415 -7.61 -16.97 5.58
CA ARG A 415 -8.66 -16.40 4.72
C ARG A 415 -9.90 -16.13 5.54
N THR A 416 -9.94 -14.96 6.16
CA THR A 416 -11.07 -14.55 7.02
C THR A 416 -11.60 -13.22 6.58
N SER A 417 -12.93 -13.07 6.57
CA SER A 417 -13.62 -11.82 6.31
C SER A 417 -14.84 -11.66 7.23
N ILE A 418 -15.40 -10.45 7.30
CA ILE A 418 -16.63 -10.16 8.04
C ILE A 418 -17.73 -9.79 7.04
N LEU A 419 -18.95 -10.33 7.25
CA LEU A 419 -20.13 -9.86 6.54
C LEU A 419 -20.46 -8.45 7.01
N ALA A 420 -20.36 -7.48 6.12
CA ALA A 420 -20.62 -6.06 6.42
C ALA A 420 -22.11 -5.75 6.59
N ASP A 421 -22.97 -6.53 5.96
CA ASP A 421 -24.41 -6.33 5.97
C ASP A 421 -25.08 -6.88 7.24
N SER A 422 -26.19 -6.23 7.61
CA SER A 422 -27.06 -6.72 8.67
C SER A 422 -27.99 -7.86 8.18
N MET A 423 -28.60 -8.60 9.12
CA MET A 423 -29.64 -9.59 8.80
C MET A 423 -30.87 -8.93 8.13
N GLU A 424 -31.16 -7.68 8.50
CA GLU A 424 -32.22 -6.92 7.85
C GLU A 424 -31.87 -6.62 6.38
N SER A 425 -30.64 -6.23 6.10
CA SER A 425 -30.17 -6.01 4.72
C SER A 425 -30.20 -7.30 3.90
N TRP A 426 -29.84 -8.45 4.49
CA TRP A 426 -29.93 -9.76 3.88
C TRP A 426 -31.37 -10.07 3.44
N THR A 427 -32.34 -9.89 4.33
CA THR A 427 -33.75 -10.15 4.04
C THR A 427 -34.38 -9.15 3.08
N LYS A 428 -33.98 -7.86 3.13
CA LYS A 428 -34.42 -6.84 2.17
C LYS A 428 -33.97 -7.13 0.72
N LEU A 429 -32.86 -7.86 0.55
CA LEU A 429 -32.43 -8.35 -0.76
C LEU A 429 -33.22 -9.57 -1.24
N GLY A 430 -34.18 -10.06 -0.44
CA GLY A 430 -35.02 -11.21 -0.77
C GLY A 430 -34.35 -12.56 -0.46
N TYR A 431 -33.24 -12.56 0.26
CA TYR A 431 -32.56 -13.80 0.65
C TYR A 431 -33.23 -14.43 1.88
N LEU A 432 -33.42 -15.75 1.84
CA LEU A 432 -34.06 -16.50 2.91
C LEU A 432 -33.09 -16.68 4.09
N LEU A 433 -33.68 -16.79 5.29
CA LEU A 433 -33.00 -17.28 6.48
C LEU A 433 -33.45 -18.73 6.76
N GLU A 434 -32.52 -19.57 7.18
CA GLU A 434 -32.83 -20.87 7.75
C GLU A 434 -33.19 -20.73 9.24
N LYS A 435 -34.05 -21.59 9.72
CA LYS A 435 -34.41 -21.69 11.15
C LYS A 435 -34.13 -23.11 11.60
N ASP A 436 -33.55 -23.25 12.79
CA ASP A 436 -33.49 -24.57 13.44
C ASP A 436 -34.92 -24.97 13.88
N GLU A 437 -35.52 -25.92 13.17
CA GLU A 437 -36.77 -26.49 13.65
C GLU A 437 -36.54 -27.24 14.97
N ALA A 438 -37.51 -27.13 15.88
CA ALA A 438 -37.45 -27.78 17.20
C ALA A 438 -37.58 -29.33 17.12
N ASP A 439 -37.70 -29.88 15.93
CA ASP A 439 -37.93 -31.30 15.71
C ASP A 439 -36.75 -31.98 15.00
N GLY A 440 -36.35 -33.10 15.56
CA GLY A 440 -35.16 -33.93 15.42
C GLY A 440 -34.76 -34.49 14.08
N SER A 441 -35.06 -33.84 12.94
CA SER A 441 -34.52 -34.19 11.64
C SER A 441 -33.34 -33.28 11.23
N LYS A 442 -32.24 -33.32 12.02
CA LYS A 442 -30.98 -32.75 11.59
C LYS A 442 -30.53 -33.43 10.30
N PRO A 443 -30.23 -32.66 9.21
CA PRO A 443 -29.37 -33.21 8.19
C PRO A 443 -28.08 -33.73 8.84
N PRO A 444 -27.50 -34.85 8.38
CA PRO A 444 -26.30 -35.40 8.97
C PRO A 444 -25.27 -34.30 9.11
N ALA A 445 -24.74 -34.11 10.33
CA ALA A 445 -23.69 -33.15 10.62
C ALA A 445 -22.60 -33.32 9.54
N PRO A 446 -22.18 -32.25 8.87
CA PRO A 446 -21.08 -32.36 7.94
C PRO A 446 -19.93 -33.06 8.64
N LYS A 447 -19.30 -34.04 7.97
CA LYS A 447 -18.15 -34.75 8.56
C LYS A 447 -17.18 -33.69 9.09
N PRO A 448 -16.69 -33.81 10.33
CA PRO A 448 -15.78 -32.84 10.90
C PRO A 448 -14.66 -32.55 9.88
N ALA A 449 -14.51 -31.28 9.52
CA ALA A 449 -13.36 -30.89 8.73
C ALA A 449 -12.10 -31.24 9.55
N PRO A 450 -11.02 -31.69 8.90
CA PRO A 450 -9.77 -31.92 9.62
C PRO A 450 -9.41 -30.63 10.36
N SER A 451 -9.11 -30.73 11.64
CA SER A 451 -8.70 -29.60 12.47
C SER A 451 -7.66 -28.78 11.71
N PRO A 452 -7.81 -27.44 11.62
CA PRO A 452 -6.76 -26.61 11.04
C PRO A 452 -5.45 -27.01 11.72
N ARG A 453 -4.45 -27.44 10.94
CA ARG A 453 -3.13 -27.66 11.51
C ARG A 453 -2.67 -26.31 12.01
N VAL A 454 -2.61 -26.15 13.32
CA VAL A 454 -1.94 -25.01 13.95
C VAL A 454 -0.48 -25.13 13.52
N HIS A 455 -0.12 -24.46 12.45
CA HIS A 455 1.29 -24.24 12.18
C HIS A 455 1.80 -23.37 13.33
N ARG A 456 2.51 -23.96 14.27
CA ARG A 456 3.18 -23.33 15.42
C ARG A 456 4.19 -22.25 15.05
N THR A 457 4.34 -21.99 13.78
CA THR A 457 5.15 -20.91 13.23
C THR A 457 4.21 -19.86 12.66
N ILE A 458 3.78 -18.91 13.50
CA ILE A 458 3.95 -17.53 13.05
C ILE A 458 5.43 -17.53 12.63
N PRO A 459 5.76 -17.37 11.33
CA PRO A 459 7.15 -17.43 10.95
C PRO A 459 7.89 -16.43 11.82
N ALA A 460 8.98 -16.83 12.45
CA ALA A 460 9.85 -15.91 13.21
C ALA A 460 10.26 -14.69 12.35
N SER A 461 10.20 -14.83 11.03
CA SER A 461 10.35 -13.77 10.04
C SER A 461 9.24 -12.71 10.05
N VAL A 462 7.98 -13.04 10.37
CA VAL A 462 6.92 -12.03 10.57
C VAL A 462 7.17 -11.30 11.89
N ASN A 463 7.73 -11.97 12.90
CA ASN A 463 8.13 -11.32 14.15
C ASN A 463 9.43 -10.52 14.05
N GLN A 464 10.32 -10.79 13.08
CA GLN A 464 11.56 -10.02 12.90
C GLN A 464 11.35 -8.69 12.14
N ALA A 465 10.30 -8.58 11.34
CA ALA A 465 9.89 -7.30 10.74
C ALA A 465 9.09 -6.43 11.72
N MET A 466 8.58 -6.99 12.81
CA MET A 466 7.81 -6.31 13.84
C MET A 466 8.74 -5.61 14.83
N GLY A 467 8.45 -4.35 15.16
CA GLY A 467 9.28 -3.53 16.05
C GLY A 467 10.30 -2.65 15.32
N LEU A 468 10.18 -2.50 13.99
CA LEU A 468 11.00 -1.56 13.21
C LEU A 468 10.74 -0.10 13.58
N TYR A 469 9.55 0.17 14.11
CA TYR A 469 9.11 1.50 14.52
C TYR A 469 8.63 1.50 15.98
N PRO A 470 8.55 2.69 16.62
CA PRO A 470 8.10 2.80 18.00
C PRO A 470 6.70 2.22 18.23
N LYS A 471 6.49 1.68 19.42
CA LYS A 471 5.19 1.18 19.88
C LYS A 471 4.20 2.33 20.07
N VAL A 472 2.98 2.13 19.59
CA VAL A 472 1.86 3.04 19.76
C VAL A 472 0.67 2.24 20.27
N PHE A 473 0.25 2.53 21.47
CA PHE A 473 -0.93 1.91 22.08
C PHE A 473 -2.19 2.62 21.61
N ILE A 474 -3.13 1.84 21.07
CA ILE A 474 -4.42 2.32 20.58
C ILE A 474 -5.49 1.90 21.59
N ALA A 475 -5.94 2.83 22.43
CA ALA A 475 -7.05 2.61 23.35
C ALA A 475 -8.37 2.55 22.57
N SER A 476 -8.98 1.38 22.52
CA SER A 476 -10.05 1.02 21.58
C SER A 476 -11.45 1.22 22.14
N GLY A 477 -11.60 1.26 23.47
CA GLY A 477 -12.86 1.51 24.17
C GLY A 477 -13.14 3.00 24.39
N ASP A 478 -14.30 3.28 24.96
CA ASP A 478 -14.72 4.65 25.31
C ASP A 478 -13.90 5.23 26.48
N SER A 479 -13.33 4.38 27.34
CA SER A 479 -12.46 4.75 28.46
C SER A 479 -10.98 4.51 28.14
N LEU A 480 -10.11 5.35 28.74
CA LEU A 480 -8.67 5.12 28.66
C LEU A 480 -8.25 4.03 29.67
N PRO A 481 -7.36 3.11 29.26
CA PRO A 481 -6.80 2.12 30.17
C PRO A 481 -5.94 2.80 31.25
N THR A 482 -6.00 2.25 32.46
CA THR A 482 -5.36 2.83 33.66
C THR A 482 -3.83 2.73 33.69
N LYS A 483 -3.24 1.88 32.85
CA LYS A 483 -1.77 1.69 32.80
C LYS A 483 -1.28 1.40 31.37
N VAL A 484 -0.51 2.34 30.82
CA VAL A 484 0.38 2.09 29.69
C VAL A 484 1.79 2.45 30.17
N THR A 485 2.69 1.48 30.20
CA THR A 485 4.00 1.63 30.87
C THR A 485 5.09 2.18 29.96
N GLU A 486 5.00 1.99 28.63
CA GLU A 486 6.01 2.48 27.68
C GLU A 486 5.38 2.72 26.30
N GLY A 487 5.60 3.88 25.70
CA GLY A 487 5.17 4.21 24.34
C GLY A 487 4.11 5.32 24.29
N LYS A 488 3.74 5.70 23.06
CA LYS A 488 2.70 6.70 22.80
C LYS A 488 1.33 6.06 22.99
N LEU A 489 0.44 6.70 23.75
CA LEU A 489 -0.98 6.30 23.87
C LEU A 489 -1.82 7.18 22.95
N VAL A 490 -2.67 6.56 22.15
CA VAL A 490 -3.66 7.19 21.28
C VAL A 490 -5.05 6.69 21.68
N HIS A 491 -5.96 7.61 21.97
CA HIS A 491 -7.36 7.28 22.21
C HIS A 491 -8.12 7.27 20.87
N LEU A 492 -8.60 6.11 20.49
CA LEU A 492 -9.35 5.89 19.25
C LEU A 492 -10.46 4.88 19.50
N PRO A 493 -11.61 5.30 20.08
CA PRO A 493 -12.74 4.41 20.25
C PRO A 493 -13.18 3.83 18.89
N TYR A 494 -13.21 2.50 18.78
CA TYR A 494 -13.48 1.83 17.49
C TYR A 494 -14.84 2.25 16.89
N ARG A 495 -15.83 2.54 17.74
CA ARG A 495 -17.16 3.02 17.32
C ARG A 495 -17.10 4.34 16.56
N SER A 496 -16.06 5.16 16.81
CA SER A 496 -15.85 6.40 16.07
C SER A 496 -15.54 6.19 14.58
N LEU A 497 -15.06 5.00 14.22
CA LEU A 497 -14.70 4.61 12.86
C LEU A 497 -15.85 3.92 12.10
N LEU A 498 -16.97 3.65 12.79
CA LEU A 498 -18.13 2.96 12.25
C LEU A 498 -19.35 3.89 12.15
N TRP A 499 -20.28 3.53 11.29
CA TRP A 499 -21.64 4.02 11.34
C TRP A 499 -22.43 3.28 12.44
N PRO A 500 -23.61 3.80 12.90
CA PRO A 500 -24.40 3.16 13.94
C PRO A 500 -24.86 1.72 13.61
N ASP A 501 -24.94 1.37 12.34
CA ASP A 501 -25.31 0.03 11.86
C ASP A 501 -24.13 -0.97 11.81
N GLY A 502 -22.96 -0.57 12.26
CA GLY A 502 -21.74 -1.39 12.26
C GLY A 502 -20.98 -1.41 10.94
N THR A 503 -21.41 -0.65 9.93
CA THR A 503 -20.63 -0.52 8.70
C THR A 503 -19.45 0.44 8.89
N PRO A 504 -18.27 0.20 8.30
CA PRO A 504 -17.14 1.12 8.39
C PRO A 504 -17.46 2.42 7.66
N LYS A 505 -17.01 3.54 8.21
CA LYS A 505 -17.03 4.82 7.52
C LYS A 505 -16.15 4.75 6.27
N PRO A 506 -16.40 5.59 5.24
CA PRO A 506 -15.53 5.66 4.07
C PRO A 506 -14.05 5.78 4.45
N ALA A 507 -13.16 5.14 3.68
CA ALA A 507 -11.74 5.08 4.00
C ALA A 507 -11.11 6.47 4.23
N LYS A 508 -11.48 7.47 3.44
CA LYS A 508 -11.06 8.87 3.62
C LYS A 508 -11.43 9.44 4.99
N ASP A 509 -12.61 9.09 5.52
CA ASP A 509 -13.08 9.60 6.81
C ASP A 509 -12.39 8.87 7.96
N ILE A 510 -12.18 7.55 7.83
CA ILE A 510 -11.35 6.78 8.76
C ILE A 510 -9.93 7.37 8.78
N TRP A 511 -9.31 7.58 7.62
CA TRP A 511 -7.97 8.16 7.54
C TRP A 511 -7.87 9.52 8.27
N LYS A 512 -8.84 10.42 8.04
CA LYS A 512 -8.89 11.72 8.75
C LYS A 512 -8.99 11.56 10.27
N LEU A 513 -9.77 10.59 10.74
CA LEU A 513 -9.88 10.29 12.18
C LEU A 513 -8.56 9.73 12.74
N LEU A 514 -7.88 8.84 12.01
CA LEU A 514 -6.56 8.32 12.39
C LEU A 514 -5.52 9.43 12.51
N VAL A 515 -5.44 10.31 11.51
CA VAL A 515 -4.53 11.46 11.53
C VAL A 515 -4.85 12.41 12.69
N LYS A 516 -6.14 12.74 12.90
CA LYS A 516 -6.59 13.60 14.01
C LYS A 516 -6.25 13.01 15.37
N ALA A 517 -6.38 11.68 15.53
CA ALA A 517 -6.01 10.98 16.75
C ALA A 517 -4.47 10.87 16.94
N GLY A 518 -3.69 11.15 15.90
CA GLY A 518 -2.24 11.08 15.91
C GLY A 518 -1.69 9.66 15.75
N VAL A 519 -2.42 8.77 15.07
CA VAL A 519 -1.92 7.44 14.67
C VAL A 519 -0.86 7.65 13.58
N PRO A 520 0.40 7.22 13.80
CA PRO A 520 1.44 7.38 12.80
C PRO A 520 1.27 6.38 11.64
N ARG A 521 1.72 6.76 10.45
CA ARG A 521 1.74 5.84 9.30
C ARG A 521 2.66 4.64 9.52
N PHE A 522 3.80 4.87 10.16
CA PHE A 522 4.78 3.85 10.53
C PHE A 522 4.81 3.69 12.04
N GLY A 523 4.48 2.52 12.54
CA GLY A 523 4.43 2.23 13.98
C GLY A 523 4.04 0.79 14.26
N GLU A 524 4.49 0.25 15.38
CA GLU A 524 3.96 -0.99 15.94
C GLU A 524 2.66 -0.63 16.70
N LEU A 525 1.50 -0.89 16.08
CA LEU A 525 0.20 -0.51 16.62
C LEU A 525 -0.34 -1.61 17.54
N LEU A 526 -0.51 -1.29 18.82
CA LEU A 526 -0.96 -2.22 19.87
C LEU A 526 -2.37 -1.84 20.31
N CYS A 527 -3.39 -2.52 19.78
CA CYS A 527 -4.78 -2.30 20.17
C CYS A 527 -5.03 -2.87 21.57
N ILE A 528 -5.52 -2.03 22.47
CA ILE A 528 -5.78 -2.36 23.87
C ILE A 528 -7.18 -1.95 24.29
N SER A 529 -7.82 -2.76 25.13
CA SER A 529 -9.08 -2.45 25.83
C SER A 529 -9.26 -3.44 26.99
N GLU A 530 -10.14 -3.11 27.94
CA GLU A 530 -10.64 -4.05 28.95
C GLU A 530 -11.48 -5.14 28.31
N GLU A 531 -12.24 -4.79 27.24
CA GLU A 531 -12.99 -5.74 26.42
C GLU A 531 -12.19 -6.15 25.19
N PRO A 532 -11.77 -7.42 25.06
CA PRO A 532 -10.96 -7.89 23.93
C PRO A 532 -11.58 -7.64 22.56
N GLY A 533 -12.92 -7.64 22.48
CA GLY A 533 -13.65 -7.39 21.25
C GLY A 533 -13.46 -5.97 20.70
N GLU A 534 -13.35 -4.96 21.57
CA GLU A 534 -13.09 -3.58 21.18
C GLU A 534 -11.67 -3.43 20.59
N ALA A 535 -10.67 -4.04 21.23
CA ALA A 535 -9.30 -4.07 20.71
C ALA A 535 -9.23 -4.80 19.36
N ALA A 536 -9.96 -5.90 19.21
CA ALA A 536 -10.07 -6.63 17.96
C ALA A 536 -10.78 -5.82 16.87
N ALA A 537 -11.75 -4.96 17.20
CA ALA A 537 -12.42 -4.10 16.24
C ALA A 537 -11.47 -3.05 15.66
N ASN A 538 -10.67 -2.39 16.49
CA ASN A 538 -9.62 -1.49 15.97
C ASN A 538 -8.55 -2.25 15.18
N TYR A 539 -8.14 -3.44 15.62
CA TYR A 539 -7.25 -4.30 14.85
C TYR A 539 -7.79 -4.54 13.43
N PHE A 540 -9.06 -4.96 13.33
CA PHE A 540 -9.71 -5.19 12.04
C PHE A 540 -9.73 -3.94 11.16
N LEU A 541 -10.16 -2.79 11.71
CA LEU A 541 -10.27 -1.54 10.98
C LEU A 541 -8.90 -1.02 10.51
N LEU A 542 -7.86 -1.15 11.33
CA LEU A 542 -6.50 -0.79 10.94
C LEU A 542 -5.96 -1.74 9.86
N LYS A 543 -6.28 -3.04 9.92
CA LYS A 543 -5.97 -3.99 8.83
C LYS A 543 -6.71 -3.65 7.55
N LEU A 544 -7.96 -3.26 7.62
CA LEU A 544 -8.75 -2.79 6.49
C LEU A 544 -8.10 -1.56 5.81
N MET A 545 -7.47 -0.68 6.60
CA MET A 545 -6.75 0.51 6.17
C MET A 545 -5.27 0.23 5.81
N GLY A 546 -4.84 -1.03 5.71
CA GLY A 546 -3.53 -1.42 5.20
C GLY A 546 -2.35 -1.26 6.18
N PHE A 547 -2.60 -1.09 7.48
CA PHE A 547 -1.49 -1.07 8.45
C PHE A 547 -0.89 -2.47 8.61
N PRO A 548 0.40 -2.66 8.32
CA PRO A 548 1.01 -3.99 8.35
C PRO A 548 1.24 -4.52 9.78
N ASP A 549 1.74 -3.68 10.69
CA ASP A 549 2.14 -4.07 12.04
C ASP A 549 1.08 -3.64 13.08
N VAL A 550 0.02 -4.44 13.20
CA VAL A 550 -1.07 -4.24 14.17
C VAL A 550 -1.23 -5.50 15.02
N LYS A 551 -1.36 -5.32 16.31
CA LYS A 551 -1.54 -6.41 17.30
C LYS A 551 -2.68 -6.10 18.24
N VAL A 552 -3.30 -7.16 18.79
CA VAL A 552 -4.21 -7.07 19.95
C VAL A 552 -3.44 -7.49 21.18
N ILE A 553 -3.49 -6.68 22.22
CA ILE A 553 -2.93 -7.01 23.54
C ILE A 553 -4.08 -7.40 24.45
N LEU A 554 -4.02 -8.61 24.97
CA LEU A 554 -4.96 -9.11 25.99
C LEU A 554 -4.38 -8.82 27.39
N ASN A 555 -5.18 -8.19 28.23
CA ASN A 555 -4.84 -7.96 29.64
C ASN A 555 -4.95 -9.24 30.46
#